data_75d587c3e3dcfe5b2a169b15aabcfc64
#
_entry.id   75d587c3e3dcfe5b2a169b15aabcfc64
#
_cell.length_a   1.000
_cell.length_b   1.000
_cell.length_c   1.000
_cell.angle_alpha   90.00
_cell.angle_beta   90.00
_cell.angle_gamma   90.00
#
_symmetry.space_group_name_H-M   'P 1'
#
loop_
_entity.id
_entity.type
_entity.pdbx_description
1 polymer ?
#
loop_
_entity_poly.entity_id
_entity_poly.type
_entity_poly.pdbx_seq_one_letter_code
_entity_poly.pdbx_strand_id
1 'polypeptide(L)'
;YGMPVRWLRSNLNFRAGVSTGRIPSIINGERNELSNSSYNAGLVLGSNISESVDFRVSYTGRYNVSKSTSHVRTLDNTYFSQTARAEATFVAWKRLVVRANADYNYYKGITDTFLEERLICNALLGVKLFRNRLGEVSVGVNDLLDQNGTTFRRTVTGTTLRNVTNLGVGRYVSFQFTYNLRLFRRQSNAVMDALQGK
;
A
#
# COMPACT_ATOMS: atom_id res chain seq x y z
N TYR A 1 5.87 -5.66 -16.12
CA TYR A 1 5.13 -5.68 -17.38
C TYR A 1 3.73 -5.12 -17.18
N GLY A 2 3.31 -4.22 -18.06
CA GLY A 2 1.98 -3.61 -18.03
C GLY A 2 1.26 -3.81 -19.36
N MET A 3 -0.04 -4.11 -19.31
CA MET A 3 -0.87 -4.25 -20.48
C MET A 3 -2.25 -3.60 -20.29
N PRO A 4 -2.80 -2.96 -21.33
CA PRO A 4 -4.16 -2.45 -21.30
C PRO A 4 -5.18 -3.58 -21.42
N VAL A 5 -6.18 -3.57 -20.56
CA VAL A 5 -7.34 -4.47 -20.60
C VAL A 5 -8.52 -3.70 -21.18
N ARG A 6 -8.67 -3.73 -22.50
CA ARG A 6 -9.59 -2.85 -23.25
C ARG A 6 -11.06 -3.00 -22.85
N TRP A 7 -11.55 -4.22 -22.59
CA TRP A 7 -12.94 -4.48 -22.21
C TRP A 7 -13.29 -3.92 -20.81
N LEU A 8 -12.29 -3.82 -19.91
CA LEU A 8 -12.43 -3.19 -18.58
C LEU A 8 -12.01 -1.72 -18.55
N ARG A 9 -11.55 -1.17 -19.68
CA ARG A 9 -10.92 0.17 -19.71
C ARG A 9 -9.92 0.35 -18.57
N SER A 10 -9.06 -0.61 -18.37
CA SER A 10 -8.16 -0.71 -17.21
C SER A 10 -6.76 -1.07 -17.67
N ASN A 11 -5.80 -0.82 -16.80
CA ASN A 11 -4.41 -1.22 -17.01
C ASN A 11 -4.03 -2.28 -15.98
N LEU A 12 -3.55 -3.43 -16.45
CA LEU A 12 -3.01 -4.49 -15.62
C LEU A 12 -1.50 -4.41 -15.61
N ASN A 13 -0.92 -4.32 -14.44
CA ASN A 13 0.52 -4.33 -14.23
C ASN A 13 0.91 -5.58 -13.44
N PHE A 14 1.88 -6.30 -13.93
CA PHE A 14 2.49 -7.44 -13.26
C PHE A 14 3.93 -7.13 -12.89
N ARG A 15 4.33 -7.52 -11.69
CA ARG A 15 5.69 -7.41 -11.18
C ARG A 15 6.08 -8.71 -10.51
N ALA A 16 7.28 -9.21 -10.83
CA ALA A 16 7.90 -10.31 -10.11
C ALA A 16 9.38 -9.95 -9.85
N GLY A 17 9.93 -10.45 -8.76
CA GLY A 17 11.32 -10.22 -8.41
C GLY A 17 11.85 -11.29 -7.47
N VAL A 18 13.15 -11.52 -7.59
CA VAL A 18 13.92 -12.39 -6.71
C VAL A 18 15.09 -11.57 -6.19
N SER A 19 15.34 -11.63 -4.91
CA SER A 19 16.50 -11.03 -4.26
C SER A 19 17.18 -12.08 -3.40
N THR A 20 18.49 -12.22 -3.54
CA THR A 20 19.31 -13.10 -2.72
C THR A 20 20.45 -12.29 -2.11
N GLY A 21 20.82 -12.61 -0.89
CA GLY A 21 21.93 -11.95 -0.21
C GLY A 21 22.52 -12.86 0.86
N ARG A 22 23.79 -12.60 1.20
CA ARG A 22 24.51 -13.29 2.26
C ARG A 22 25.05 -12.28 3.25
N ILE A 23 24.86 -12.56 4.52
CA ILE A 23 25.30 -11.70 5.61
C ILE A 23 26.25 -12.51 6.48
N PRO A 24 27.56 -12.22 6.43
CA PRO A 24 28.51 -12.85 7.35
C PRO A 24 28.32 -12.27 8.75
N SER A 25 28.39 -13.10 9.75
CA SER A 25 28.29 -12.73 11.16
C SER A 25 29.19 -13.63 12.01
N ILE A 26 29.43 -13.24 13.25
CA ILE A 26 30.13 -14.06 14.24
C ILE A 26 29.16 -14.31 15.40
N ILE A 27 28.94 -15.58 15.73
CA ILE A 27 28.07 -16.00 16.82
C ILE A 27 28.89 -16.82 17.79
N ASN A 28 29.00 -16.37 19.03
CA ASN A 28 29.81 -17.03 20.09
C ASN A 28 31.26 -17.30 19.66
N GLY A 29 31.85 -16.39 18.87
CA GLY A 29 33.22 -16.56 18.36
C GLY A 29 33.33 -17.42 17.08
N GLU A 30 32.27 -18.05 16.64
CA GLU A 30 32.24 -18.85 15.41
C GLU A 30 31.70 -18.04 14.22
N ARG A 31 32.32 -18.27 13.05
CA ARG A 31 31.86 -17.64 11.82
C ARG A 31 30.54 -18.27 11.38
N ASN A 32 29.57 -17.42 11.15
CA ASN A 32 28.25 -17.77 10.61
C ASN A 32 27.99 -17.00 9.33
N GLU A 33 27.30 -17.59 8.40
CA GLU A 33 26.78 -16.93 7.20
C GLU A 33 25.29 -17.14 7.13
N LEU A 34 24.54 -16.05 7.05
CA LEU A 34 23.10 -16.06 6.87
C LEU A 34 22.78 -15.81 5.39
N SER A 35 22.23 -16.79 4.73
CA SER A 35 21.73 -16.69 3.35
C SER A 35 20.25 -16.35 3.34
N ASN A 36 19.90 -15.22 2.74
CA ASN A 36 18.52 -14.75 2.62
C ASN A 36 18.07 -14.80 1.16
N SER A 37 16.92 -15.38 0.90
CA SER A 37 16.26 -15.37 -0.41
C SER A 37 14.85 -14.83 -0.26
N SER A 38 14.48 -13.84 -1.08
CA SER A 38 13.16 -13.22 -1.10
C SER A 38 12.59 -13.32 -2.50
N TYR A 39 11.41 -13.90 -2.61
CA TYR A 39 10.61 -14.01 -3.83
C TYR A 39 9.39 -13.13 -3.69
N ASN A 40 9.12 -12.26 -4.65
CA ASN A 40 7.96 -11.40 -4.62
C ASN A 40 7.23 -11.43 -5.96
N ALA A 41 5.90 -11.37 -5.90
CA ALA A 41 5.05 -11.22 -7.06
C ALA A 41 3.90 -10.27 -6.73
N GLY A 42 3.50 -9.46 -7.69
CA GLY A 42 2.42 -8.51 -7.50
C GLY A 42 1.67 -8.23 -8.80
N LEU A 43 0.38 -7.93 -8.61
CA LEU A 43 -0.56 -7.54 -9.65
C LEU A 43 -1.20 -6.21 -9.23
N VAL A 44 -1.37 -5.31 -10.19
CA VAL A 44 -2.15 -4.08 -10.01
C VAL A 44 -3.06 -3.90 -11.20
N LEU A 45 -4.35 -3.86 -10.94
CA LEU A 45 -5.39 -3.51 -11.89
C LEU A 45 -5.90 -2.11 -11.53
N GLY A 46 -5.65 -1.13 -12.38
CA GLY A 46 -6.13 0.24 -12.21
C GLY A 46 -7.12 0.59 -13.29
N SER A 47 -8.26 1.15 -12.91
CA SER A 47 -9.26 1.58 -13.88
C SER A 47 -8.86 2.92 -14.52
N ASN A 48 -9.37 3.13 -15.72
CA ASN A 48 -9.37 4.40 -16.41
C ASN A 48 -10.71 4.56 -17.13
N ILE A 49 -11.80 4.27 -16.41
CA ILE A 49 -13.14 4.14 -16.97
C ILE A 49 -13.72 5.51 -17.26
N SER A 50 -13.75 6.39 -16.26
CA SER A 50 -14.33 7.72 -16.39
C SER A 50 -13.95 8.60 -15.18
N GLU A 51 -14.24 9.90 -15.28
CA GLU A 51 -14.13 10.83 -14.15
C GLU A 51 -15.10 10.53 -13.00
N SER A 52 -16.11 9.68 -13.26
CA SER A 52 -17.16 9.34 -12.29
C SER A 52 -16.93 8.02 -11.58
N VAL A 53 -16.14 7.12 -12.18
CA VAL A 53 -15.86 5.80 -11.61
C VAL A 53 -14.37 5.53 -11.76
N ASP A 54 -13.73 5.33 -10.65
CA ASP A 54 -12.33 4.92 -10.57
C ASP A 54 -12.18 3.79 -9.56
N PHE A 55 -11.40 2.78 -9.89
CA PHE A 55 -11.05 1.72 -8.95
C PHE A 55 -9.62 1.24 -9.16
N ARG A 56 -9.05 0.75 -8.09
CA ARG A 56 -7.74 0.11 -8.10
C ARG A 56 -7.77 -1.13 -7.23
N VAL A 57 -7.31 -2.25 -7.80
CA VAL A 57 -7.12 -3.49 -7.05
C VAL A 57 -5.67 -3.90 -7.17
N SER A 58 -5.04 -4.21 -6.07
CA SER A 58 -3.65 -4.66 -6.05
C SER A 58 -3.49 -5.85 -5.13
N TYR A 59 -2.57 -6.72 -5.52
CA TYR A 59 -2.14 -7.86 -4.73
C TYR A 59 -0.62 -7.95 -4.76
N THR A 60 -0.01 -8.22 -3.63
CA THR A 60 1.43 -8.49 -3.52
C THR A 60 1.65 -9.64 -2.56
N GLY A 61 2.30 -10.70 -3.05
CA GLY A 61 2.78 -11.81 -2.24
C GLY A 61 4.30 -11.77 -2.12
N ARG A 62 4.82 -12.12 -0.95
CA ARG A 62 6.25 -12.23 -0.67
C ARG A 62 6.53 -13.50 0.12
N TYR A 63 7.48 -14.27 -0.35
CA TYR A 63 7.99 -15.45 0.32
C TYR A 63 9.46 -15.26 0.63
N ASN A 64 9.85 -15.42 1.89
CA ASN A 64 11.22 -15.21 2.35
C ASN A 64 11.73 -16.48 3.00
N VAL A 65 12.97 -16.82 2.67
CA VAL A 65 13.71 -17.95 3.24
C VAL A 65 15.06 -17.45 3.74
N SER A 66 15.32 -17.65 5.02
CA SER A 66 16.61 -17.40 5.65
C SER A 66 17.20 -18.71 6.11
N LYS A 67 18.45 -18.97 5.74
CA LYS A 67 19.20 -20.17 6.16
C LYS A 67 20.52 -19.74 6.80
N SER A 68 20.83 -20.32 7.96
CA SER A 68 22.06 -20.08 8.71
C SER A 68 23.00 -21.27 8.57
N THR A 69 24.30 -21.01 8.45
CA THR A 69 25.32 -22.05 8.42
C THR A 69 25.85 -22.44 9.81
N SER A 70 25.39 -21.74 10.87
CA SER A 70 25.84 -22.06 12.23
C SER A 70 25.31 -23.40 12.68
N HIS A 71 26.24 -24.28 13.09
CA HIS A 71 25.92 -25.59 13.66
C HIS A 71 25.35 -25.50 15.09
N VAL A 72 25.54 -24.38 15.77
CA VAL A 72 25.11 -24.18 17.17
C VAL A 72 23.62 -23.89 17.29
N ARG A 73 23.00 -23.30 16.28
CA ARG A 73 21.56 -23.05 16.22
C ARG A 73 21.13 -22.88 14.77
N THR A 74 20.32 -23.78 14.29
CA THR A 74 19.66 -23.61 12.99
C THR A 74 18.68 -22.44 13.10
N LEU A 75 19.06 -21.28 12.59
CA LEU A 75 18.21 -20.09 12.51
C LEU A 75 17.49 -20.05 11.16
N ASP A 76 17.12 -21.20 10.67
CA ASP A 76 16.31 -21.28 9.46
C ASP A 76 14.95 -20.67 9.71
N ASN A 77 14.60 -19.72 8.87
CA ASN A 77 13.40 -18.96 9.01
C ASN A 77 12.73 -18.82 7.65
N THR A 78 11.46 -19.21 7.61
CA THR A 78 10.63 -19.04 6.43
C THR A 78 9.36 -18.30 6.81
N TYR A 79 9.05 -17.24 6.07
CA TYR A 79 7.78 -16.55 6.27
C TYR A 79 7.13 -16.16 4.95
N PHE A 80 5.82 -16.14 4.96
CA PHE A 80 5.00 -15.69 3.85
C PHE A 80 4.18 -14.46 4.28
N SER A 81 4.15 -13.46 3.44
CA SER A 81 3.31 -12.30 3.64
C SER A 81 2.58 -11.95 2.35
N GLN A 82 1.33 -11.53 2.48
CA GLN A 82 0.55 -11.01 1.37
C GLN A 82 -0.22 -9.77 1.78
N THR A 83 -0.38 -8.88 0.84
CA THR A 83 -1.21 -7.69 0.97
C THR A 83 -2.11 -7.61 -0.25
N ALA A 84 -3.41 -7.54 -0.02
CA ALA A 84 -4.39 -7.21 -1.04
C ALA A 84 -5.04 -5.88 -0.68
N ARG A 85 -5.17 -4.99 -1.66
CA ARG A 85 -5.82 -3.70 -1.48
C ARG A 85 -6.82 -3.46 -2.60
N ALA A 86 -8.01 -3.01 -2.24
CA ALA A 86 -9.03 -2.56 -3.17
C ALA A 86 -9.44 -1.14 -2.80
N GLU A 87 -9.47 -0.26 -3.77
CA GLU A 87 -9.89 1.14 -3.63
C GLU A 87 -10.93 1.42 -4.71
N ALA A 88 -11.98 2.13 -4.36
CA ALA A 88 -13.01 2.56 -5.30
C ALA A 88 -13.46 3.98 -4.99
N THR A 89 -13.64 4.77 -6.04
CA THR A 89 -14.22 6.10 -5.99
C THR A 89 -15.36 6.16 -6.97
N PHE A 90 -16.51 6.61 -6.51
CA PHE A 90 -17.69 6.84 -7.32
C PHE A 90 -18.18 8.27 -7.14
N VAL A 91 -18.41 8.98 -8.23
CA VAL A 91 -18.93 10.36 -8.23
C VAL A 91 -20.29 10.39 -8.91
N ALA A 92 -21.35 10.50 -8.10
CA ALA A 92 -22.71 10.62 -8.59
C ALA A 92 -23.09 12.11 -8.77
N TRP A 93 -23.90 12.38 -9.79
CA TRP A 93 -24.41 13.74 -10.10
C TRP A 93 -23.34 14.82 -10.12
N LYS A 94 -22.10 14.45 -10.41
CA LYS A 94 -20.93 15.33 -10.44
C LYS A 94 -20.59 16.01 -9.09
N ARG A 95 -21.28 15.67 -8.01
CA ARG A 95 -21.12 16.30 -6.69
C ARG A 95 -20.98 15.32 -5.54
N LEU A 96 -21.78 14.26 -5.52
CA LEU A 96 -21.73 13.27 -4.46
C LEU A 96 -20.54 12.33 -4.72
N VAL A 97 -19.67 12.20 -3.74
CA VAL A 97 -18.47 11.35 -3.82
C VAL A 97 -18.58 10.24 -2.79
N VAL A 98 -18.46 9.02 -3.24
CA VAL A 98 -18.35 7.85 -2.37
C VAL A 98 -16.96 7.26 -2.60
N ARG A 99 -16.19 7.11 -1.53
CA ARG A 99 -14.89 6.40 -1.55
C ARG A 99 -14.94 5.24 -0.58
N ALA A 100 -14.42 4.12 -1.00
CA ALA A 100 -14.23 2.98 -0.14
C ALA A 100 -12.87 2.36 -0.41
N ASN A 101 -12.22 1.87 0.63
CA ASN A 101 -11.03 1.07 0.49
C ASN A 101 -11.03 -0.09 1.49
N ALA A 102 -10.41 -1.18 1.08
CA ALA A 102 -10.20 -2.37 1.88
C ALA A 102 -8.73 -2.81 1.75
N ASP A 103 -8.07 -2.96 2.87
CA ASP A 103 -6.68 -3.40 2.99
C ASP A 103 -6.64 -4.72 3.75
N TYR A 104 -6.35 -5.80 3.05
CA TYR A 104 -6.14 -7.11 3.63
C TYR A 104 -4.66 -7.41 3.77
N ASN A 105 -4.22 -7.71 4.98
CA ASN A 105 -2.86 -8.08 5.30
C ASN A 105 -2.85 -9.44 5.97
N TYR A 106 -2.04 -10.33 5.43
CA TYR A 106 -1.82 -11.65 5.97
C TYR A 106 -0.31 -11.88 6.14
N TYR A 107 0.06 -12.38 7.29
CA TYR A 107 1.43 -12.74 7.61
C TYR A 107 1.45 -14.08 8.34
N LYS A 108 2.17 -15.05 7.77
CA LYS A 108 2.47 -16.32 8.42
C LYS A 108 3.97 -16.36 8.74
N GLY A 109 4.30 -16.37 10.02
CA GLY A 109 5.67 -16.25 10.52
C GLY A 109 6.37 -17.60 10.70
N ILE A 110 7.46 -17.55 11.40
CA ILE A 110 8.47 -18.57 11.64
C ILE A 110 7.96 -19.77 12.45
N THR A 111 6.98 -19.56 13.27
CA THR A 111 6.34 -20.60 14.07
C THR A 111 4.89 -20.70 13.66
N ASP A 112 4.34 -21.91 13.63
CA ASP A 112 2.95 -22.16 13.28
C ASP A 112 1.95 -21.42 14.21
N THR A 113 2.45 -20.90 15.31
CA THR A 113 1.67 -20.15 16.31
C THR A 113 1.52 -18.66 15.96
N PHE A 114 2.31 -18.13 14.97
CA PHE A 114 2.26 -16.72 14.63
C PHE A 114 1.60 -16.50 13.28
N LEU A 115 0.30 -16.29 13.34
CA LEU A 115 -0.54 -15.89 12.22
C LEU A 115 -1.10 -14.49 12.51
N GLU A 116 -0.84 -13.53 11.64
CA GLU A 116 -1.48 -12.22 11.67
C GLU A 116 -2.35 -12.09 10.41
N GLU A 117 -3.65 -11.92 10.62
CA GLU A 117 -4.62 -11.68 9.58
C GLU A 117 -5.45 -10.46 9.95
N ARG A 118 -5.52 -9.49 9.02
CA ARG A 118 -6.23 -8.25 9.29
C ARG A 118 -6.85 -7.69 8.02
N LEU A 119 -8.12 -7.32 8.10
CA LEU A 119 -8.86 -6.63 7.06
C LEU A 119 -9.32 -5.27 7.58
N ILE A 120 -8.75 -4.19 7.05
CA ILE A 120 -9.14 -2.82 7.39
C ILE A 120 -10.00 -2.28 6.26
N CYS A 121 -11.23 -1.88 6.58
CA CYS A 121 -12.16 -1.30 5.65
C CYS A 121 -12.48 0.14 6.05
N ASN A 122 -12.40 1.07 5.10
CA ASN A 122 -12.76 2.45 5.30
C ASN A 122 -13.80 2.87 4.26
N ALA A 123 -14.73 3.72 4.66
CA ALA A 123 -15.72 4.31 3.77
C ALA A 123 -15.84 5.80 4.03
N LEU A 124 -16.02 6.58 2.98
CA LEU A 124 -16.14 8.02 3.02
C LEU A 124 -17.24 8.48 2.08
N LEU A 125 -18.09 9.37 2.58
CA LEU A 125 -19.11 10.05 1.82
C LEU A 125 -18.79 11.56 1.80
N GLY A 126 -18.70 12.13 0.61
CA GLY A 126 -18.34 13.53 0.42
C GLY A 126 -19.25 14.25 -0.54
N VAL A 127 -19.28 15.57 -0.44
CA VAL A 127 -20.00 16.45 -1.35
C VAL A 127 -19.04 17.51 -1.87
N LYS A 128 -18.94 17.62 -3.20
CA LYS A 128 -18.17 18.69 -3.86
C LYS A 128 -18.93 20.02 -3.73
N LEU A 129 -18.23 20.99 -3.19
CA LEU A 129 -18.72 22.33 -2.93
C LEU A 129 -18.27 23.29 -4.05
N PHE A 130 -18.92 24.44 -4.05
CA PHE A 130 -18.72 25.55 -4.98
C PHE A 130 -19.08 25.23 -6.44
N ARG A 131 -19.27 26.25 -7.23
CA ARG A 131 -19.61 26.14 -8.65
C ARG A 131 -18.50 25.48 -9.47
N ASN A 132 -17.25 25.71 -9.09
CA ASN A 132 -16.04 25.17 -9.72
C ASN A 132 -15.64 23.79 -9.18
N ARG A 133 -16.36 23.25 -8.16
CA ARG A 133 -16.08 21.94 -7.51
C ARG A 133 -14.68 21.81 -6.93
N LEU A 134 -14.05 22.91 -6.56
CA LEU A 134 -12.71 22.89 -5.96
C LEU A 134 -12.72 22.55 -4.48
N GLY A 135 -13.88 22.72 -3.79
CA GLY A 135 -14.06 22.30 -2.40
C GLY A 135 -14.75 20.95 -2.29
N GLU A 136 -14.45 20.21 -1.26
CA GLU A 136 -15.14 18.98 -0.88
C GLU A 136 -15.23 18.90 0.65
N VAL A 137 -16.41 18.63 1.16
CA VAL A 137 -16.64 18.24 2.56
C VAL A 137 -17.00 16.78 2.57
N SER A 138 -16.39 16.04 3.47
CA SER A 138 -16.64 14.61 3.59
C SER A 138 -16.64 14.14 5.04
N VAL A 139 -17.41 13.10 5.26
CA VAL A 139 -17.44 12.32 6.49
C VAL A 139 -17.04 10.88 6.17
N GLY A 140 -16.19 10.32 6.98
CA GLY A 140 -15.72 8.96 6.78
C GLY A 140 -15.74 8.16 8.07
N VAL A 141 -15.88 6.85 7.92
CA VAL A 141 -15.67 5.88 8.99
C VAL A 141 -14.42 5.11 8.63
N ASN A 142 -13.44 5.17 9.52
CA ASN A 142 -12.19 4.44 9.39
C ASN A 142 -12.26 3.19 10.25
N ASP A 143 -11.71 2.10 9.70
CA ASP A 143 -11.72 0.79 10.34
C ASP A 143 -13.13 0.30 10.71
N LEU A 144 -13.99 0.15 9.71
CA LEU A 144 -15.38 -0.33 9.88
C LEU A 144 -15.48 -1.64 10.69
N LEU A 145 -14.49 -2.49 10.57
CA LEU A 145 -14.45 -3.81 11.22
C LEU A 145 -13.77 -3.80 12.59
N ASP A 146 -13.23 -2.64 13.01
CA ASP A 146 -12.51 -2.46 14.28
C ASP A 146 -11.33 -3.43 14.46
N GLN A 147 -10.59 -3.66 13.38
CA GLN A 147 -9.47 -4.60 13.37
C GLN A 147 -8.09 -3.92 13.47
N ASN A 148 -8.04 -2.58 13.42
CA ASN A 148 -6.79 -1.82 13.52
C ASN A 148 -6.38 -1.52 14.97
N GLY A 149 -6.67 -2.43 15.87
CA GLY A 149 -6.25 -2.36 17.26
C GLY A 149 -4.73 -2.52 17.42
N THR A 150 -4.31 -2.77 18.64
CA THR A 150 -2.90 -3.02 18.95
C THR A 150 -2.39 -4.25 18.19
N THR A 151 -1.36 -4.05 17.36
CA THR A 151 -0.71 -5.15 16.64
C THR A 151 0.63 -5.48 17.28
N PHE A 152 0.89 -6.77 17.42
CA PHE A 152 2.17 -7.27 17.89
C PHE A 152 2.86 -8.02 16.76
N ARG A 153 4.03 -7.54 16.36
CA ARG A 153 4.85 -8.20 15.33
C ARG A 153 6.16 -8.67 15.92
N ARG A 154 6.45 -9.94 15.74
CA ARG A 154 7.74 -10.52 16.04
C ARG A 154 8.47 -10.81 14.72
N THR A 155 9.66 -10.23 14.57
CA THR A 155 10.52 -10.46 13.41
C THR A 155 11.84 -11.02 13.90
N VAL A 156 12.30 -12.11 13.27
CA VAL A 156 13.62 -12.66 13.51
C VAL A 156 14.46 -12.40 12.26
N THR A 157 15.57 -11.70 12.42
CA THR A 157 16.52 -11.43 11.34
C THR A 157 17.89 -11.86 11.84
N GLY A 158 18.39 -12.97 11.29
CA GLY A 158 19.64 -13.55 11.75
C GLY A 158 19.58 -13.93 13.23
N THR A 159 20.44 -13.31 14.04
CA THR A 159 20.51 -13.49 15.50
C THR A 159 19.62 -12.53 16.28
N THR A 160 18.93 -11.62 15.59
CA THR A 160 18.16 -10.56 16.24
C THR A 160 16.68 -10.90 16.27
N LEU A 161 16.10 -10.94 17.47
CA LEU A 161 14.66 -11.00 17.70
C LEU A 161 14.13 -9.59 17.94
N ARG A 162 13.28 -9.13 17.05
CA ARG A 162 12.62 -7.82 17.18
C ARG A 162 11.14 -8.02 17.47
N ASN A 163 10.69 -7.52 18.61
CA ASN A 163 9.27 -7.41 18.94
C ASN A 163 8.84 -5.96 18.71
N VAL A 164 7.81 -5.77 17.94
CA VAL A 164 7.22 -4.45 17.67
C VAL A 164 5.75 -4.50 18.07
N THR A 165 5.38 -3.65 19.01
CA THR A 165 3.98 -3.42 19.37
C THR A 165 3.57 -2.07 18.78
N ASN A 166 2.63 -2.07 17.87
CA ASN A 166 2.05 -0.85 17.33
C ASN A 166 0.67 -0.65 18.00
N LEU A 167 0.52 0.49 18.65
CA LEU A 167 -0.78 0.92 19.15
C LEU A 167 -1.55 1.49 17.96
N GLY A 168 -2.59 0.78 17.52
CA GLY A 168 -3.50 1.25 16.50
C GLY A 168 -4.65 2.04 17.11
N VAL A 169 -5.16 3.02 16.37
CA VAL A 169 -6.43 3.65 16.68
C VAL A 169 -7.51 2.75 16.08
N GLY A 170 -8.43 2.23 16.90
CA GLY A 170 -9.56 1.45 16.44
C GLY A 170 -10.52 2.29 15.58
N ARG A 171 -11.77 1.86 15.48
CA ARG A 171 -12.78 2.54 14.66
C ARG A 171 -12.99 3.98 15.10
N TYR A 172 -12.94 4.90 14.13
CA TYR A 172 -13.25 6.32 14.37
C TYR A 172 -13.95 6.97 13.18
N VAL A 173 -14.67 8.03 13.46
CA VAL A 173 -15.31 8.88 12.45
C VAL A 173 -14.38 10.07 12.18
N SER A 174 -14.21 10.40 10.91
CA SER A 174 -13.41 11.55 10.48
C SER A 174 -14.25 12.53 9.68
N PHE A 175 -13.99 13.82 9.89
CA PHE A 175 -14.53 14.92 9.09
C PHE A 175 -13.38 15.57 8.34
N GLN A 176 -13.56 15.78 7.05
CA GLN A 176 -12.52 16.34 6.21
C GLN A 176 -13.08 17.44 5.32
N PHE A 177 -12.34 18.54 5.25
CA PHE A 177 -12.55 19.57 4.24
C PHE A 177 -11.31 19.66 3.35
N THR A 178 -11.51 19.52 2.05
CA THR A 178 -10.44 19.62 1.06
C THR A 178 -10.74 20.75 0.09
N TYR A 179 -9.77 21.62 -0.14
CA TYR A 179 -9.87 22.66 -1.16
C TYR A 179 -8.67 22.59 -2.11
N ASN A 180 -8.95 22.40 -3.39
CA ASN A 180 -7.94 22.29 -4.45
C ASN A 180 -7.63 23.67 -5.03
N LEU A 181 -6.50 24.25 -4.63
CA LEU A 181 -6.00 25.48 -5.20
C LEU A 181 -5.37 25.19 -6.56
N ARG A 182 -6.02 25.69 -7.63
CA ARG A 182 -5.43 25.68 -8.97
C ARG A 182 -4.81 27.05 -9.23
N LEU A 183 -3.52 27.18 -9.03
CA LEU A 183 -2.76 28.33 -9.46
C LEU A 183 -2.45 28.19 -10.96
N PHE A 184 -3.30 28.71 -11.82
CA PHE A 184 -2.95 28.91 -13.21
C PHE A 184 -1.94 30.08 -13.26
N ARG A 185 -0.67 29.76 -13.35
CA ARG A 185 0.30 30.76 -13.78
C ARG A 185 -0.05 31.12 -15.22
N ARG A 186 -0.74 32.25 -15.41
CA ARG A 186 -0.93 32.82 -16.73
C ARG A 186 0.47 33.09 -17.27
N GLN A 187 0.92 32.21 -18.15
CA GLN A 187 2.16 32.45 -18.88
C GLN A 187 1.89 33.74 -19.68
N SER A 188 2.45 34.82 -19.21
CA SER A 188 2.36 36.11 -19.89
C SER A 188 2.96 35.92 -21.28
N ASN A 189 2.15 36.12 -22.30
CA ASN A 189 2.61 36.18 -23.71
C ASN A 189 3.59 37.31 -23.98
N ALA A 190 4.02 38.05 -22.97
CA ALA A 190 4.99 39.13 -23.04
C ALA A 190 6.33 38.73 -23.66
N VAL A 191 6.68 37.42 -23.61
CA VAL A 191 7.90 36.94 -24.28
C VAL A 191 7.68 36.76 -25.78
N MET A 192 6.47 36.43 -26.22
CA MET A 192 6.17 36.33 -27.66
C MET A 192 6.03 37.72 -28.31
N ASP A 193 5.46 38.68 -27.60
CA ASP A 193 5.38 40.08 -28.09
C ASP A 193 6.75 40.74 -28.13
N ALA A 194 7.68 40.40 -27.23
CA ALA A 194 9.05 40.89 -27.25
C ALA A 194 9.90 40.29 -28.40
N LEU A 195 9.55 39.13 -28.93
CA LEU A 195 10.21 38.49 -30.07
C LEU A 195 9.60 38.88 -31.42
N GLN A 196 8.41 39.48 -31.44
CA GLN A 196 7.76 39.98 -32.65
C GLN A 196 7.84 41.53 -32.78
N GLY A 197 8.45 42.19 -31.81
CA GLY A 197 8.65 43.65 -31.86
C GLY A 197 9.79 44.01 -32.76
N LYS A 198 9.41 44.41 -33.94
CA LYS A 198 10.19 45.25 -34.81
C LYS A 198 9.67 46.65 -34.69
#